data_6b8e6277a218cee6b4fc61cbaa051c78
#
_entry.id   6b8e6277a218cee6b4fc61cbaa051c78
#
_cell.length_a   1.000
_cell.length_b   1.000
_cell.length_c   1.000
_cell.angle_alpha   90.00
_cell.angle_beta   90.00
_cell.angle_gamma   90.00
#
_symmetry.space_group_name_H-M   'P 1'
#
loop_
_entity.id
_entity.type
_entity.pdbx_description
1 polymer ?
#
loop_
_entity_poly.entity_id
_entity_poly.type
_entity_poly.pdbx_seq_one_letter_code
_entity_poly.pdbx_strand_id
1 'polypeptide(L)'
;RSNETDGNDYYFVSVSEFKNLINQDKFLEYAKVFQNYYGSSKDVVFKKLNNAENIIFDIDWQGTQQIKSQKLNYKIITIFILPPSRNELYNRLLNRDRNDEKIAKERMIQFNEDVLHWRDYDFVVINDDLENCYKKIIKFIKFSQEKMDPNYQRLISSHVESLIN
;
A
#
# COMPACT_ATOMS: atom_id res chain seq x y z
N ARG A 1 -12.11 1.17 11.68
CA ARG A 1 -12.50 -0.18 12.17
C ARG A 1 -12.83 -0.09 13.65
N SER A 2 -13.63 -1.03 14.15
CA SER A 2 -14.07 -0.99 15.55
C SER A 2 -12.95 -1.10 16.61
N ASN A 3 -11.76 -1.49 16.20
CA ASN A 3 -10.56 -1.59 17.03
C ASN A 3 -9.54 -0.46 16.76
N GLU A 4 -9.84 0.47 15.87
CA GLU A 4 -8.97 1.60 15.58
C GLU A 4 -9.26 2.74 16.56
N THR A 5 -8.21 3.41 17.05
CA THR A 5 -8.28 4.45 18.08
C THR A 5 -7.79 5.78 17.53
N ASP A 6 -8.56 6.84 17.74
CA ASP A 6 -8.18 8.19 17.33
C ASP A 6 -6.88 8.64 18.00
N GLY A 7 -6.03 9.29 17.21
CA GLY A 7 -4.71 9.75 17.64
C GLY A 7 -3.64 8.68 17.78
N ASN A 8 -4.00 7.40 17.64
CA ASN A 8 -3.06 6.27 17.67
C ASN A 8 -2.93 5.61 16.31
N ASP A 9 -4.03 5.08 15.76
CA ASP A 9 -4.05 4.43 14.44
C ASP A 9 -4.25 5.46 13.33
N TYR A 10 -5.18 6.38 13.53
CA TYR A 10 -5.50 7.50 12.64
C TYR A 10 -5.91 8.73 13.44
N TYR A 11 -5.89 9.89 12.80
CA TYR A 11 -6.64 11.07 13.23
C TYR A 11 -7.95 11.09 12.45
N PHE A 12 -9.06 10.78 13.13
CA PHE A 12 -10.38 10.76 12.50
C PHE A 12 -10.93 12.17 12.34
N VAL A 13 -11.25 12.53 11.12
CA VAL A 13 -11.83 13.83 10.79
C VAL A 13 -13.11 13.64 9.97
N SER A 14 -13.97 14.63 9.95
CA SER A 14 -15.15 14.62 9.08
C SER A 14 -14.75 14.71 7.60
N VAL A 15 -15.64 14.25 6.70
CA VAL A 15 -15.42 14.37 5.25
C VAL A 15 -15.23 15.82 4.82
N SER A 16 -15.97 16.76 5.43
CA SER A 16 -15.83 18.20 5.15
C SER A 16 -14.47 18.74 5.55
N GLU A 17 -13.98 18.34 6.72
CA GLU A 17 -12.66 18.71 7.22
C GLU A 17 -11.54 18.10 6.37
N PHE A 18 -11.67 16.82 5.99
CA PHE A 18 -10.71 16.17 5.10
C PHE A 18 -10.60 16.90 3.75
N LYS A 19 -11.74 17.27 3.15
CA LYS A 19 -11.76 18.05 1.90
C LYS A 19 -11.13 19.43 2.07
N ASN A 20 -11.34 20.07 3.22
CA ASN A 20 -10.70 21.35 3.53
C ASN A 20 -9.18 21.20 3.63
N LEU A 21 -8.68 20.14 4.26
CA LEU A 21 -7.25 19.81 4.33
C LEU A 21 -6.65 19.56 2.94
N ILE A 22 -7.39 18.91 2.03
CA ILE A 22 -6.97 18.78 0.63
C ILE A 22 -6.81 20.15 -0.02
N ASN A 23 -7.81 21.02 0.11
CA ASN A 23 -7.78 22.36 -0.49
C ASN A 23 -6.63 23.24 0.08
N GLN A 24 -6.22 22.98 1.31
CA GLN A 24 -5.07 23.63 1.96
C GLN A 24 -3.72 22.97 1.64
N ASP A 25 -3.70 21.95 0.76
CA ASP A 25 -2.50 21.20 0.39
C ASP A 25 -1.76 20.55 1.59
N LYS A 26 -2.53 20.08 2.59
CA LYS A 26 -1.98 19.52 3.84
C LYS A 26 -1.55 18.05 3.74
N PHE A 27 -1.92 17.36 2.67
CA PHE A 27 -1.56 15.95 2.49
C PHE A 27 -0.39 15.76 1.50
N LEU A 28 0.53 14.88 1.86
CA LEU A 28 1.57 14.39 0.96
C LEU A 28 0.97 13.48 -0.12
N GLU A 29 0.06 12.64 0.28
CA GLU A 29 -0.79 11.82 -0.56
C GLU A 29 -2.16 11.68 0.11
N TYR A 30 -3.19 11.40 -0.69
CA TYR A 30 -4.51 11.01 -0.21
C TYR A 30 -5.23 10.14 -1.24
N ALA A 31 -6.08 9.26 -0.77
CA ALA A 31 -6.90 8.41 -1.62
C ALA A 31 -8.31 8.25 -1.03
N LYS A 32 -9.28 7.96 -1.90
CA LYS A 32 -10.58 7.47 -1.49
C LYS A 32 -10.61 5.97 -1.70
N VAL A 33 -10.55 5.23 -0.59
CA VAL A 33 -10.59 3.77 -0.61
C VAL A 33 -11.96 3.33 -0.13
N PHE A 34 -12.74 2.72 -1.00
CA PHE A 34 -14.18 2.43 -0.79
C PHE A 34 -14.96 3.71 -0.45
N GLN A 35 -15.55 3.77 0.75
CA GLN A 35 -16.34 4.92 1.19
C GLN A 35 -15.57 5.95 2.00
N ASN A 36 -14.30 5.67 2.36
CA ASN A 36 -13.50 6.47 3.26
C ASN A 36 -12.34 7.17 2.56
N TYR A 37 -11.99 8.34 3.07
CA TYR A 37 -10.79 9.06 2.68
C TYR A 37 -9.65 8.74 3.64
N TYR A 38 -8.45 8.58 3.08
CA TYR A 38 -7.20 8.40 3.82
C TYR A 38 -6.16 9.36 3.26
N GLY A 39 -5.22 9.80 4.10
CA GLY A 39 -4.14 10.67 3.63
C GLY A 39 -3.05 10.84 4.67
N SER A 40 -1.84 11.08 4.19
CA SER A 40 -0.65 11.28 5.01
C SER A 40 -0.31 12.76 5.12
N SER A 41 -0.28 13.29 6.35
CA SER A 41 0.01 14.70 6.61
C SER A 41 1.42 15.08 6.18
N LYS A 42 1.55 16.11 5.33
CA LYS A 42 2.85 16.69 4.93
C LYS A 42 3.68 17.11 6.13
N ASP A 43 3.08 17.84 7.06
CA ASP A 43 3.77 18.41 8.21
C ASP A 43 4.38 17.32 9.10
N VAL A 44 3.64 16.22 9.34
CA VAL A 44 4.12 15.09 10.15
C VAL A 44 5.24 14.35 9.43
N VAL A 45 5.07 14.06 8.14
CA VAL A 45 6.06 13.34 7.32
C VAL A 45 7.36 14.13 7.24
N PHE A 46 7.31 15.40 6.85
CA PHE A 46 8.53 16.19 6.69
C PHE A 46 9.22 16.47 8.03
N LYS A 47 8.47 16.64 9.12
CA LYS A 47 9.07 16.75 10.46
C LYS A 47 9.92 15.52 10.80
N LYS A 48 9.42 14.32 10.53
CA LYS A 48 10.17 13.07 10.78
C LYS A 48 11.36 12.93 9.85
N LEU A 49 11.20 13.17 8.57
CA LEU A 49 12.29 13.11 7.59
C LEU A 49 13.42 14.11 7.92
N ASN A 50 13.08 15.32 8.36
CA ASN A 50 14.07 16.32 8.79
C ASN A 50 14.84 15.91 10.06
N ASN A 51 14.25 15.02 10.88
CA ASN A 51 14.92 14.39 12.02
C ASN A 51 15.72 13.15 11.62
N ALA A 52 15.94 12.90 10.32
CA ALA A 52 16.59 11.71 9.79
C ALA A 52 15.90 10.38 10.16
N GLU A 53 14.61 10.41 10.41
CA GLU A 53 13.80 9.22 10.64
C GLU A 53 13.38 8.59 9.29
N ASN A 54 13.37 7.26 9.22
CA ASN A 54 12.75 6.55 8.10
C ASN A 54 11.25 6.44 8.30
N ILE A 55 10.49 6.52 7.21
CA ILE A 55 9.03 6.41 7.24
C ILE A 55 8.60 5.24 6.36
N ILE A 56 7.67 4.46 6.86
CA ILE A 56 6.99 3.41 6.11
C ILE A 56 5.56 3.87 5.85
N PHE A 57 5.13 3.82 4.60
CA PHE A 57 3.75 4.07 4.19
C PHE A 57 3.07 2.75 3.88
N ASP A 58 1.91 2.51 4.49
CA ASP A 58 0.96 1.45 4.11
C ASP A 58 -0.17 2.11 3.32
N ILE A 59 0.05 2.29 2.02
CA ILE A 59 -0.81 3.05 1.12
C ILE A 59 -1.09 2.27 -0.16
N ASP A 60 -2.14 2.64 -0.88
CA ASP A 60 -2.47 2.04 -2.15
C ASP A 60 -1.60 2.60 -3.31
N TRP A 61 -1.86 2.10 -4.53
CA TRP A 61 -1.14 2.55 -5.71
C TRP A 61 -1.35 4.04 -6.02
N GLN A 62 -2.53 4.62 -5.71
CA GLN A 62 -2.84 6.03 -5.94
C GLN A 62 -1.96 6.93 -5.07
N GLY A 63 -1.85 6.62 -3.78
CA GLY A 63 -0.95 7.32 -2.86
C GLY A 63 0.52 7.16 -3.26
N THR A 64 0.92 5.97 -3.67
CA THR A 64 2.28 5.70 -4.18
C THR A 64 2.61 6.56 -5.40
N GLN A 65 1.72 6.67 -6.37
CA GLN A 65 1.90 7.51 -7.56
C GLN A 65 2.01 9.00 -7.19
N GLN A 66 1.18 9.48 -6.26
CA GLN A 66 1.23 10.86 -5.78
C GLN A 66 2.60 11.18 -5.16
N ILE A 67 3.13 10.31 -4.29
CA ILE A 67 4.44 10.51 -3.65
C ILE A 67 5.55 10.50 -4.72
N LYS A 68 5.54 9.54 -5.65
CA LYS A 68 6.55 9.46 -6.73
C LYS A 68 6.53 10.69 -7.65
N SER A 69 5.35 11.23 -7.94
CA SER A 69 5.20 12.40 -8.83
C SER A 69 5.77 13.68 -8.25
N GLN A 70 5.86 13.82 -6.92
CA GLN A 70 6.39 15.00 -6.26
C GLN A 70 7.93 15.13 -6.36
N LYS A 71 8.62 14.09 -6.83
CA LYS A 71 10.08 14.07 -7.03
C LYS A 71 10.85 14.61 -5.80
N LEU A 72 10.46 14.13 -4.63
CA LEU A 72 11.06 14.53 -3.36
C LEU A 72 12.57 14.20 -3.36
N ASN A 73 13.36 15.04 -2.69
CA ASN A 73 14.81 14.79 -2.53
C ASN A 73 15.08 13.77 -1.39
N TYR A 74 14.36 12.65 -1.44
CA TYR A 74 14.51 11.53 -0.52
C TYR A 74 14.54 10.22 -1.31
N LYS A 75 15.23 9.21 -0.78
CA LYS A 75 15.21 7.87 -1.36
C LYS A 75 13.85 7.25 -1.09
N ILE A 76 13.12 6.97 -2.14
CA ILE A 76 11.83 6.26 -2.09
C ILE A 76 12.04 4.84 -2.60
N ILE A 77 11.54 3.86 -1.87
CA ILE A 77 11.53 2.44 -2.27
C ILE A 77 10.08 1.99 -2.23
N THR A 78 9.59 1.49 -3.34
CA THR A 78 8.22 1.02 -3.46
C THR A 78 8.18 -0.50 -3.59
N ILE A 79 7.34 -1.14 -2.77
CA ILE A 79 7.21 -2.60 -2.73
C ILE A 79 5.73 -2.96 -2.87
N PHE A 80 5.41 -3.74 -3.90
CA PHE A 80 4.06 -4.27 -4.09
C PHE A 80 3.95 -5.65 -3.43
N ILE A 81 2.92 -5.86 -2.63
CA ILE A 81 2.72 -7.13 -1.91
C ILE A 81 1.56 -7.89 -2.55
N LEU A 82 1.84 -9.06 -3.10
CA LEU A 82 0.87 -9.95 -3.72
C LEU A 82 0.42 -11.05 -2.76
N PRO A 83 -0.84 -11.49 -2.81
CA PRO A 83 -1.28 -12.69 -2.13
C PRO A 83 -0.71 -13.94 -2.81
N PRO A 84 -0.62 -15.11 -2.13
CA PRO A 84 -0.15 -16.34 -2.74
C PRO A 84 -1.16 -16.96 -3.71
N SER A 85 -2.45 -16.70 -3.50
CA SER A 85 -3.53 -17.09 -4.42
C SER A 85 -4.76 -16.23 -4.22
N ARG A 86 -5.67 -16.26 -5.20
CA ARG A 86 -6.95 -15.58 -5.14
C ARG A 86 -7.83 -16.11 -3.99
N ASN A 87 -7.84 -17.41 -3.76
CA ASN A 87 -8.59 -18.03 -2.67
C ASN A 87 -8.05 -17.60 -1.30
N GLU A 88 -6.74 -17.58 -1.14
CA GLU A 88 -6.12 -17.14 0.10
C GLU A 88 -6.41 -15.66 0.38
N LEU A 89 -6.36 -14.81 -0.64
CA LEU A 89 -6.77 -13.41 -0.52
C LEU A 89 -8.21 -13.30 -0.02
N TYR A 90 -9.14 -14.01 -0.63
CA TYR A 90 -10.55 -13.99 -0.24
C TYR A 90 -10.73 -14.43 1.23
N ASN A 91 -10.05 -15.52 1.64
CA ASN A 91 -10.11 -16.01 3.02
C ASN A 91 -9.55 -14.98 4.03
N ARG A 92 -8.43 -14.32 3.69
CA ARG A 92 -7.86 -13.26 4.53
C ARG A 92 -8.80 -12.06 4.65
N LEU A 93 -9.47 -11.69 3.56
CA LEU A 93 -10.45 -10.60 3.57
C LEU A 93 -11.67 -10.96 4.43
N LEU A 94 -12.22 -12.16 4.30
CA LEU A 94 -13.32 -12.62 5.14
C LEU A 94 -12.97 -12.55 6.64
N ASN A 95 -11.82 -13.11 7.01
CA ASN A 95 -11.35 -13.12 8.39
C ASN A 95 -11.14 -11.70 8.94
N ARG A 96 -10.63 -10.79 8.12
CA ARG A 96 -10.40 -9.38 8.48
C ARG A 96 -11.68 -8.61 8.71
N ASP A 97 -12.70 -8.85 7.90
CA ASP A 97 -13.95 -8.09 7.89
C ASP A 97 -15.09 -8.86 8.62
N ARG A 98 -14.74 -9.68 9.61
CA ARG A 98 -15.68 -10.43 10.47
C ARG A 98 -16.64 -11.33 9.70
N ASN A 99 -16.16 -11.96 8.65
CA ASN A 99 -16.92 -12.82 7.74
C ASN A 99 -18.02 -12.08 6.95
N ASP A 100 -17.89 -10.78 6.74
CA ASP A 100 -18.77 -10.05 5.83
C ASP A 100 -18.40 -10.35 4.37
N GLU A 101 -19.13 -11.28 3.77
CA GLU A 101 -18.90 -11.68 2.37
C GLU A 101 -19.09 -10.54 1.38
N LYS A 102 -19.99 -9.60 1.66
CA LYS A 102 -20.23 -8.48 0.76
C LYS A 102 -19.00 -7.58 0.68
N ILE A 103 -18.46 -7.21 1.83
CA ILE A 103 -17.23 -6.41 1.90
C ILE A 103 -16.07 -7.16 1.25
N ALA A 104 -15.92 -8.46 1.54
CA ALA A 104 -14.87 -9.27 0.93
C ALA A 104 -14.96 -9.31 -0.59
N LYS A 105 -16.16 -9.46 -1.16
CA LYS A 105 -16.39 -9.43 -2.62
C LYS A 105 -16.08 -8.06 -3.23
N GLU A 106 -16.49 -6.96 -2.59
CA GLU A 106 -16.15 -5.60 -3.03
C GLU A 106 -14.63 -5.39 -3.07
N ARG A 107 -13.90 -5.87 -2.06
CA ARG A 107 -12.44 -5.81 -2.01
C ARG A 107 -11.77 -6.69 -3.07
N MET A 108 -12.37 -7.83 -3.41
CA MET A 108 -11.86 -8.68 -4.51
C MET A 108 -12.02 -8.01 -5.87
N ILE A 109 -13.09 -7.23 -6.07
CA ILE A 109 -13.26 -6.42 -7.29
C ILE A 109 -12.18 -5.35 -7.36
N GLN A 110 -11.96 -4.61 -6.27
CA GLN A 110 -10.91 -3.60 -6.20
C GLN A 110 -9.52 -4.19 -6.45
N PHE A 111 -9.23 -5.37 -5.89
CA PHE A 111 -7.96 -6.06 -6.12
C PHE A 111 -7.66 -6.30 -7.60
N ASN A 112 -8.67 -6.58 -8.43
CA ASN A 112 -8.47 -6.78 -9.88
C ASN A 112 -7.94 -5.52 -10.57
N GLU A 113 -8.27 -4.33 -10.07
CA GLU A 113 -7.78 -3.05 -10.56
C GLU A 113 -6.39 -2.77 -9.97
N ASP A 114 -6.25 -2.89 -8.66
CA ASP A 114 -5.02 -2.58 -7.93
C ASP A 114 -3.84 -3.43 -8.41
N VAL A 115 -4.08 -4.73 -8.67
CA VAL A 115 -3.01 -5.65 -9.08
C VAL A 115 -2.37 -5.29 -10.41
N LEU A 116 -3.04 -4.55 -11.29
CA LEU A 116 -2.49 -4.12 -12.58
C LEU A 116 -1.33 -3.14 -12.42
N HIS A 117 -1.22 -2.48 -11.28
CA HIS A 117 -0.18 -1.48 -10.98
C HIS A 117 1.13 -2.08 -10.45
N TRP A 118 1.26 -3.39 -10.31
CA TRP A 118 2.46 -4.03 -9.76
C TRP A 118 3.76 -3.65 -10.49
N ARG A 119 3.68 -3.33 -11.79
CA ARG A 119 4.84 -2.93 -12.60
C ARG A 119 5.35 -1.53 -12.30
N ASP A 120 4.56 -0.71 -11.61
CA ASP A 120 4.90 0.66 -11.24
C ASP A 120 5.79 0.71 -9.98
N TYR A 121 6.04 -0.46 -9.35
CA TYR A 121 6.81 -0.59 -8.12
C TYR A 121 8.24 -1.08 -8.40
N ASP A 122 9.17 -0.66 -7.54
CA ASP A 122 10.57 -1.05 -7.65
C ASP A 122 10.75 -2.55 -7.41
N PHE A 123 9.97 -3.11 -6.45
CA PHE A 123 10.00 -4.50 -6.06
C PHE A 123 8.60 -5.06 -5.85
N VAL A 124 8.47 -6.37 -6.02
CA VAL A 124 7.23 -7.10 -5.76
C VAL A 124 7.54 -8.32 -4.90
N VAL A 125 6.70 -8.61 -3.92
CA VAL A 125 6.82 -9.81 -3.08
C VAL A 125 5.51 -10.57 -3.05
N ILE A 126 5.59 -11.90 -2.97
CA ILE A 126 4.44 -12.76 -2.71
C ILE A 126 4.43 -13.05 -1.21
N ASN A 127 3.34 -12.70 -0.54
CA ASN A 127 3.12 -12.95 0.88
C ASN A 127 2.47 -14.31 1.11
N ASP A 128 3.25 -15.36 0.83
CA ASP A 128 2.93 -16.77 1.06
C ASP A 128 3.16 -17.14 2.54
N ASP A 129 4.30 -16.76 3.06
CA ASP A 129 4.72 -16.92 4.45
C ASP A 129 5.22 -15.57 4.99
N LEU A 130 4.77 -15.19 6.18
CA LEU A 130 5.06 -13.88 6.76
C LEU A 130 6.56 -13.64 6.96
N GLU A 131 7.26 -14.64 7.48
CA GLU A 131 8.70 -14.55 7.78
C GLU A 131 9.53 -14.45 6.51
N ASN A 132 9.20 -15.23 5.49
CA ASN A 132 9.86 -15.19 4.19
C ASN A 132 9.57 -13.87 3.46
N CYS A 133 8.33 -13.40 3.51
CA CYS A 133 7.93 -12.11 2.96
C CYS A 133 8.72 -10.97 3.62
N TYR A 134 8.79 -10.94 4.95
CA TYR A 134 9.56 -9.96 5.72
C TYR A 134 11.05 -9.97 5.33
N LYS A 135 11.69 -11.15 5.26
CA LYS A 135 13.09 -11.27 4.84
C LYS A 135 13.34 -10.71 3.45
N LYS A 136 12.43 -10.96 2.49
CA LYS A 136 12.51 -10.42 1.14
C LYS A 136 12.41 -8.89 1.15
N ILE A 137 11.45 -8.32 1.90
CA ILE A 137 11.27 -6.88 2.04
C ILE A 137 12.54 -6.24 2.61
N ILE A 138 13.08 -6.76 3.70
CA ILE A 138 14.33 -6.25 4.30
C ILE A 138 15.50 -6.32 3.32
N LYS A 139 15.60 -7.40 2.56
CA LYS A 139 16.62 -7.54 1.51
C LYS A 139 16.48 -6.43 0.46
N PHE A 140 15.28 -6.16 -0.06
CA PHE A 140 15.05 -5.11 -1.04
C PHE A 140 15.37 -3.72 -0.47
N ILE A 141 15.03 -3.43 0.77
CA ILE A 141 15.37 -2.16 1.43
C ILE A 141 16.89 -1.98 1.50
N LYS A 142 17.63 -3.02 1.88
CA LYS A 142 19.09 -2.98 2.00
C LYS A 142 19.80 -2.86 0.65
N PHE A 143 19.32 -3.56 -0.38
CA PHE A 143 19.94 -3.67 -1.69
C PHE A 143 19.13 -2.94 -2.78
N SER A 144 18.45 -1.87 -2.44
CA SER A 144 17.52 -1.13 -3.30
C SER A 144 18.17 -0.41 -4.51
N GLN A 145 19.46 -0.57 -4.74
CA GLN A 145 20.14 -0.12 -5.97
C GLN A 145 20.10 -1.20 -7.06
N GLU A 146 19.84 -2.45 -6.70
CA GLU A 146 19.74 -3.56 -7.64
C GLU A 146 18.33 -3.58 -8.24
N LYS A 147 18.25 -3.74 -9.55
CA LYS A 147 16.98 -4.01 -10.22
C LYS A 147 16.51 -5.42 -9.90
N MET A 148 15.21 -5.64 -9.94
CA MET A 148 14.62 -6.96 -9.78
C MET A 148 15.17 -7.91 -10.84
N ASP A 149 15.60 -9.10 -10.42
CA ASP A 149 16.14 -10.14 -11.32
C ASP A 149 15.12 -10.49 -12.42
N PRO A 150 15.54 -10.58 -13.71
CA PRO A 150 14.62 -10.85 -14.81
C PRO A 150 13.84 -12.19 -14.69
N ASN A 151 14.42 -13.23 -14.08
CA ASN A 151 13.72 -14.47 -13.85
C ASN A 151 12.66 -14.33 -12.77
N TYR A 152 12.96 -13.55 -11.72
CA TYR A 152 12.00 -13.21 -10.70
C TYR A 152 10.86 -12.35 -11.27
N GLN A 153 11.15 -11.40 -12.15
CA GLN A 153 10.11 -10.63 -12.84
C GLN A 153 9.16 -11.51 -13.66
N ARG A 154 9.69 -12.52 -14.37
CA ARG A 154 8.86 -13.49 -15.11
C ARG A 154 7.97 -14.31 -14.16
N LEU A 155 8.52 -14.77 -13.04
CA LEU A 155 7.77 -15.47 -12.02
C LEU A 155 6.62 -14.62 -11.49
N ILE A 156 6.88 -13.35 -11.17
CA ILE A 156 5.85 -12.41 -10.72
C ILE A 156 4.80 -12.18 -11.81
N SER A 157 5.19 -12.01 -13.08
CA SER A 157 4.24 -11.85 -14.18
C SER A 157 3.28 -13.03 -14.29
N SER A 158 3.82 -14.27 -14.32
CA SER A 158 3.00 -15.47 -14.36
C SER A 158 2.12 -15.63 -13.12
N HIS A 159 2.62 -15.23 -11.94
CA HIS A 159 1.84 -15.25 -10.72
C HIS A 159 0.67 -14.27 -10.80
N VAL A 160 0.89 -13.03 -11.23
CA VAL A 160 -0.18 -12.04 -11.43
C VAL A 160 -1.22 -12.54 -12.42
N GLU A 161 -0.81 -13.12 -13.54
CA GLU A 161 -1.74 -13.74 -14.51
C GLU A 161 -2.63 -14.79 -13.84
N SER A 162 -2.08 -15.62 -12.94
CA SER A 162 -2.87 -16.61 -12.18
C SER A 162 -3.81 -16.01 -11.13
N LEU A 163 -3.57 -14.76 -10.70
CA LEU A 163 -4.43 -14.07 -9.77
C LEU A 163 -5.61 -13.36 -10.46
N ILE A 164 -5.48 -13.03 -11.74
CA ILE A 164 -6.50 -12.31 -12.51
C ILE A 164 -7.46 -13.28 -13.22
N ASN A 165 -6.95 -14.43 -13.67
CA ASN A 165 -7.72 -15.49 -14.33
C ASN A 165 -8.38 -16.43 -13.31
#